data_d5b92c0f526e736a6d55e5e61ce2bcb7
#
_entry.id   d5b92c0f526e736a6d55e5e61ce2bcb7
#
_cell.length_a   1.000
_cell.length_b   1.000
_cell.length_c   1.000
_cell.angle_alpha   90.00
_cell.angle_beta   90.00
_cell.angle_gamma   90.00
#
_symmetry.space_group_name_H-M   'P 1'
#
loop_
_entity.id
_entity.type
_entity.pdbx_description
1 polymer ?
#
loop_
_entity_poly.entity_id
_entity_poly.type
_entity_poly.pdbx_seq_one_letter_code
_entity_poly.pdbx_strand_id
1 'polypeptide(L)'
;MRRTPAALFAAIGLALGVAVGCSSSGEVATEDTWTADATEPAGDVGPRANEDHWHAAFDVYVCDGFDGPFGDITADVGGLHSHADGLVHIHPWTEAFSGRNATFGLFAEQIGVGLADGTMAVPPPWEEPDFDRPPETTTGLALVEWSDGDSCPSGPGRVALFVWPPDATDDTEPEVITSDIAGTRFSADGQRFVLAFAPDGVVPPQPPSTQELAHPSDMG
;
A
#
# COMPACT_ATOMS: atom_id res chain seq x y z
N MET A 1 42.87 45.56 -36.16
CA MET A 1 44.24 45.65 -35.64
C MET A 1 44.55 44.35 -34.90
N ARG A 2 45.55 43.65 -35.40
CA ARG A 2 46.07 42.39 -34.82
C ARG A 2 46.83 42.60 -33.54
N ARG A 3 46.79 41.70 -32.57
CA ARG A 3 47.94 41.25 -31.75
C ARG A 3 47.59 40.05 -30.90
N THR A 4 48.09 38.87 -31.25
CA THR A 4 48.54 37.74 -30.41
C THR A 4 50.03 37.89 -30.17
N PRO A 5 50.79 37.09 -29.39
CA PRO A 5 50.46 36.08 -28.32
C PRO A 5 51.44 36.21 -27.11
N ALA A 6 51.29 35.44 -26.06
CA ALA A 6 52.45 34.93 -25.30
C ALA A 6 52.04 33.66 -24.52
N ALA A 7 52.70 32.59 -24.87
CA ALA A 7 52.74 31.34 -24.13
C ALA A 7 53.75 31.46 -22.98
N LEU A 8 53.46 30.82 -21.85
CA LEU A 8 54.48 30.49 -20.86
C LEU A 8 54.24 29.06 -20.32
N PHE A 9 55.20 28.20 -20.57
CA PHE A 9 55.35 26.86 -20.02
C PHE A 9 56.01 26.90 -18.64
N ALA A 10 55.51 26.11 -17.69
CA ALA A 10 56.30 25.59 -16.56
C ALA A 10 55.55 24.36 -16.00
N ALA A 11 55.98 23.19 -16.25
CA ALA A 11 56.84 22.24 -15.54
C ALA A 11 56.22 21.63 -14.27
N ILE A 12 55.78 20.39 -14.44
CA ILE A 12 56.08 19.12 -13.74
C ILE A 12 56.18 19.20 -12.21
N GLY A 13 55.22 18.55 -11.57
CA GLY A 13 55.27 18.06 -10.21
C GLY A 13 54.51 16.73 -10.09
N LEU A 14 55.22 15.61 -10.22
CA LEU A 14 54.67 14.27 -10.05
C LEU A 14 54.60 13.98 -8.56
N ALA A 15 53.41 13.98 -7.95
CA ALA A 15 53.15 13.48 -6.61
C ALA A 15 52.29 12.24 -6.76
N LEU A 16 52.86 11.04 -6.58
CA LEU A 16 52.12 9.82 -6.37
C LEU A 16 51.42 9.90 -4.97
N GLY A 17 50.21 10.26 -4.97
CA GLY A 17 49.30 10.04 -3.83
C GLY A 17 48.50 8.78 -4.07
N VAL A 18 48.81 7.71 -3.32
CA VAL A 18 47.95 6.53 -3.23
C VAL A 18 46.69 6.98 -2.45
N ALA A 19 45.68 7.37 -3.17
CA ALA A 19 44.33 7.54 -2.60
C ALA A 19 43.72 6.12 -2.55
N VAL A 20 43.65 5.55 -1.35
CA VAL A 20 42.74 4.46 -1.05
C VAL A 20 41.33 5.06 -1.20
N GLY A 21 40.77 4.88 -2.38
CA GLY A 21 39.38 5.19 -2.65
C GLY A 21 38.51 4.17 -1.92
N CYS A 22 37.91 4.56 -0.79
CA CYS A 22 36.67 3.93 -0.38
C CYS A 22 35.64 4.27 -1.47
N SER A 23 35.44 3.31 -2.37
CA SER A 23 34.21 3.26 -3.18
C SER A 23 33.07 3.01 -2.20
N SER A 24 32.44 4.08 -1.74
CA SER A 24 31.04 3.98 -1.36
C SER A 24 30.29 3.75 -2.67
N SER A 25 30.11 2.49 -3.06
CA SER A 25 29.00 2.11 -3.89
C SER A 25 27.78 2.61 -3.11
N GLY A 26 27.19 3.73 -3.56
CA GLY A 26 25.85 4.06 -3.20
C GLY A 26 24.99 2.88 -3.64
N GLU A 27 24.65 2.00 -2.70
CA GLU A 27 23.50 1.17 -2.84
C GLU A 27 22.36 2.14 -3.04
N VAL A 28 21.85 2.18 -4.26
CA VAL A 28 20.49 2.62 -4.51
C VAL A 28 19.67 1.78 -3.54
N ALA A 29 19.09 2.41 -2.54
CA ALA A 29 18.10 1.77 -1.70
C ALA A 29 17.08 1.19 -2.66
N THR A 30 17.18 -0.11 -2.88
CA THR A 30 16.11 -0.88 -3.50
C THR A 30 14.94 -0.68 -2.56
N GLU A 31 13.86 -0.15 -3.12
CA GLU A 31 12.56 0.01 -2.52
C GLU A 31 12.36 -1.02 -1.42
N ASP A 32 12.10 -0.54 -0.19
CA ASP A 32 11.68 -1.39 0.91
C ASP A 32 10.35 -2.03 0.49
N THR A 33 10.45 -3.10 -0.29
CA THR A 33 9.33 -4.02 -0.41
C THR A 33 9.15 -4.57 1.00
N TRP A 34 8.14 -4.07 1.69
CA TRP A 34 7.76 -4.59 2.99
C TRP A 34 7.51 -6.09 2.84
N THR A 35 8.41 -6.89 3.39
CA THR A 35 8.25 -8.33 3.51
C THR A 35 7.98 -8.61 4.97
N ALA A 36 6.84 -9.26 5.26
CA ALA A 36 6.59 -9.76 6.61
C ALA A 36 7.83 -10.52 7.08
N ASP A 37 8.40 -10.14 8.23
CA ASP A 37 9.50 -10.90 8.81
C ASP A 37 8.93 -12.21 9.35
N ALA A 38 8.91 -13.22 8.47
CA ALA A 38 8.40 -14.56 8.79
C ALA A 38 9.21 -15.25 9.91
N THR A 39 10.29 -14.61 10.40
CA THR A 39 11.11 -15.13 11.49
C THR A 39 10.61 -14.69 12.87
N GLU A 40 9.81 -13.62 12.94
CA GLU A 40 9.23 -13.16 14.20
C GLU A 40 7.92 -13.91 14.50
N PRO A 41 7.73 -14.39 15.75
CA PRO A 41 6.48 -15.01 16.14
C PRO A 41 5.29 -14.06 15.93
N ALA A 42 4.17 -14.57 15.45
CA ALA A 42 2.96 -13.78 15.20
C ALA A 42 2.46 -13.02 16.46
N GLY A 43 2.69 -13.56 17.64
CA GLY A 43 2.28 -12.96 18.92
C GLY A 43 0.77 -13.11 19.16
N ASP A 44 0.30 -12.55 20.26
CA ASP A 44 -1.10 -12.68 20.72
C ASP A 44 -2.02 -11.55 20.21
N VAL A 45 -1.50 -10.64 19.36
CA VAL A 45 -2.25 -9.48 18.82
C VAL A 45 -2.55 -9.73 17.35
N GLY A 46 -3.83 -9.67 16.98
CA GLY A 46 -4.27 -9.91 15.61
C GLY A 46 -4.83 -11.32 15.39
N PRO A 47 -5.19 -11.70 14.14
CA PRO A 47 -5.84 -12.95 13.82
C PRO A 47 -4.86 -14.13 13.98
N ARG A 48 -5.33 -15.23 14.59
CA ARG A 48 -4.52 -16.43 14.83
C ARG A 48 -4.59 -17.37 13.64
N ALA A 49 -3.46 -17.96 13.29
CA ALA A 49 -3.39 -18.90 12.17
C ALA A 49 -4.26 -20.15 12.42
N ASN A 50 -5.09 -20.51 11.45
CA ASN A 50 -6.00 -21.65 11.45
C ASN A 50 -7.06 -21.65 12.58
N GLU A 51 -7.26 -20.52 13.25
CA GLU A 51 -8.22 -20.41 14.36
C GLU A 51 -9.24 -19.29 14.16
N ASP A 52 -8.80 -18.14 13.64
CA ASP A 52 -9.65 -16.97 13.49
C ASP A 52 -10.10 -16.78 12.05
N HIS A 53 -11.32 -16.26 11.91
CA HIS A 53 -11.92 -15.83 10.67
C HIS A 53 -12.54 -14.45 10.90
N TRP A 54 -11.85 -13.42 10.48
CA TRP A 54 -12.21 -12.03 10.64
C TRP A 54 -12.57 -11.39 9.31
N HIS A 55 -13.27 -10.29 9.38
CA HIS A 55 -13.54 -9.44 8.24
C HIS A 55 -13.23 -7.97 8.58
N ALA A 56 -12.81 -7.22 7.58
CA ALA A 56 -12.71 -5.78 7.67
C ALA A 56 -13.35 -5.15 6.43
N ALA A 57 -14.04 -4.02 6.57
CA ALA A 57 -14.50 -3.27 5.42
C ALA A 57 -13.35 -2.45 4.84
N PHE A 58 -13.24 -2.41 3.51
CA PHE A 58 -12.17 -1.69 2.82
C PHE A 58 -12.66 -1.02 1.54
N ASP A 59 -12.15 0.19 1.27
CA ASP A 59 -12.23 0.81 -0.05
C ASP A 59 -11.11 1.83 -0.24
N VAL A 60 -10.92 2.28 -1.48
CA VAL A 60 -10.04 3.37 -1.85
C VAL A 60 -10.86 4.62 -2.14
N TYR A 61 -10.42 5.76 -1.59
CA TYR A 61 -11.06 7.05 -1.80
C TYR A 61 -10.13 8.01 -2.50
N VAL A 62 -10.55 8.52 -3.66
CA VAL A 62 -9.74 9.44 -4.46
C VAL A 62 -10.47 10.77 -4.58
N CYS A 63 -9.84 11.81 -4.04
CA CYS A 63 -10.30 13.21 -4.04
C CYS A 63 -11.68 13.45 -3.40
N ASP A 64 -12.74 12.91 -3.96
CA ASP A 64 -14.15 13.15 -3.56
C ASP A 64 -15.06 11.94 -3.77
N GLY A 65 -14.50 10.75 -4.07
CA GLY A 65 -15.27 9.54 -4.33
C GLY A 65 -14.52 8.25 -4.03
N PHE A 66 -15.27 7.18 -3.84
CA PHE A 66 -14.73 5.83 -3.76
C PHE A 66 -14.46 5.27 -5.16
N ASP A 67 -13.39 4.46 -5.27
CA ASP A 67 -12.88 3.90 -6.51
C ASP A 67 -12.85 2.35 -6.51
N GLY A 68 -13.55 1.70 -5.57
CA GLY A 68 -13.63 0.23 -5.46
C GLY A 68 -14.91 -0.34 -6.09
N PRO A 69 -15.19 -1.64 -5.90
CA PRO A 69 -14.42 -2.59 -5.08
C PRO A 69 -13.17 -3.15 -5.77
N PHE A 70 -12.28 -3.73 -4.96
CA PHE A 70 -11.05 -4.39 -5.41
C PHE A 70 -11.08 -5.87 -5.04
N GLY A 71 -10.60 -6.72 -5.95
CA GLY A 71 -10.46 -8.14 -5.73
C GLY A 71 -9.02 -8.61 -5.90
N ASP A 72 -8.77 -9.85 -5.57
CA ASP A 72 -7.46 -10.47 -5.70
C ASP A 72 -6.96 -10.45 -7.14
N ILE A 73 -5.71 -10.05 -7.32
CA ILE A 73 -5.01 -10.13 -8.61
C ILE A 73 -4.09 -11.36 -8.72
N THR A 74 -3.84 -12.03 -7.62
CA THR A 74 -3.03 -13.25 -7.52
C THR A 74 -3.76 -14.30 -6.72
N ALA A 75 -3.26 -15.55 -6.75
CA ALA A 75 -3.76 -16.57 -5.86
C ALA A 75 -3.48 -16.19 -4.39
N ASP A 76 -4.47 -16.34 -3.52
CA ASP A 76 -4.30 -16.13 -2.10
C ASP A 76 -3.26 -17.13 -1.55
N VAL A 77 -2.23 -16.59 -0.89
CA VAL A 77 -1.11 -17.39 -0.37
C VAL A 77 -1.08 -17.45 1.16
N GLY A 78 -1.91 -16.66 1.84
CA GLY A 78 -1.82 -16.49 3.27
C GLY A 78 -3.13 -16.35 4.04
N GLY A 79 -4.25 -16.15 3.35
CA GLY A 79 -5.55 -15.92 3.98
C GLY A 79 -5.85 -14.48 4.32
N LEU A 80 -5.29 -13.55 3.54
CA LEU A 80 -5.62 -12.12 3.55
C LEU A 80 -6.01 -11.74 2.13
N HIS A 81 -7.31 -11.71 1.79
CA HIS A 81 -7.77 -11.57 0.41
C HIS A 81 -9.10 -10.81 0.30
N SER A 82 -9.59 -10.61 -0.93
CA SER A 82 -10.88 -9.98 -1.21
C SER A 82 -11.57 -10.63 -2.39
N HIS A 83 -12.89 -10.76 -2.30
CA HIS A 83 -13.75 -11.26 -3.39
C HIS A 83 -14.38 -10.14 -4.22
N ALA A 84 -13.84 -8.94 -4.18
CA ALA A 84 -14.41 -7.74 -4.78
C ALA A 84 -15.79 -7.35 -4.19
N ASP A 85 -16.04 -7.71 -2.95
CA ASP A 85 -17.25 -7.40 -2.19
C ASP A 85 -17.07 -6.20 -1.25
N GLY A 86 -15.88 -5.58 -1.28
CA GLY A 86 -15.48 -4.48 -0.40
C GLY A 86 -15.06 -4.94 0.98
N LEU A 87 -14.88 -6.26 1.18
CA LEU A 87 -14.35 -6.82 2.42
C LEU A 87 -12.92 -7.33 2.24
N VAL A 88 -12.18 -7.24 3.31
CA VAL A 88 -10.95 -8.02 3.54
C VAL A 88 -11.36 -9.26 4.30
N HIS A 89 -11.13 -10.44 3.71
CA HIS A 89 -11.31 -11.73 4.36
C HIS A 89 -9.99 -12.13 5.01
N ILE A 90 -10.02 -12.43 6.31
CA ILE A 90 -8.84 -12.59 7.14
C ILE A 90 -8.94 -13.93 7.89
N HIS A 91 -8.42 -14.98 7.28
CA HIS A 91 -8.37 -16.31 7.86
C HIS A 91 -6.99 -16.96 7.65
N PRO A 92 -5.95 -16.39 8.26
CA PRO A 92 -4.59 -16.79 8.00
C PRO A 92 -4.35 -18.26 8.33
N TRP A 93 -3.60 -18.96 7.47
CA TRP A 93 -3.21 -20.35 7.71
C TRP A 93 -1.71 -20.54 7.96
N THR A 94 -0.95 -19.44 7.99
CA THR A 94 0.49 -19.45 8.31
C THR A 94 0.86 -18.35 9.27
N GLU A 95 1.93 -18.54 10.04
CA GLU A 95 2.48 -17.53 10.95
C GLU A 95 2.87 -16.23 10.23
N ALA A 96 3.28 -16.32 8.95
CA ALA A 96 3.69 -15.16 8.16
C ALA A 96 2.53 -14.18 7.88
N PHE A 97 1.28 -14.60 7.99
CA PHE A 97 0.08 -13.82 7.72
C PHE A 97 -0.80 -13.63 8.95
N SER A 98 -0.36 -14.11 10.14
CA SER A 98 -1.15 -14.07 11.37
C SER A 98 -0.59 -13.13 12.42
N GLY A 99 -1.36 -12.82 13.45
CA GLY A 99 -0.96 -11.99 14.56
C GLY A 99 -0.46 -10.62 14.09
N ARG A 100 0.72 -10.23 14.58
CA ARG A 100 1.36 -8.96 14.18
C ARG A 100 1.71 -8.87 12.70
N ASN A 101 1.80 -10.03 12.02
CA ASN A 101 2.17 -10.10 10.62
C ASN A 101 0.97 -9.91 9.68
N ALA A 102 -0.26 -9.99 10.20
CA ALA A 102 -1.46 -9.65 9.44
C ALA A 102 -1.54 -8.14 9.24
N THR A 103 -0.99 -7.64 8.14
CA THR A 103 -0.87 -6.21 7.89
C THR A 103 -1.59 -5.76 6.63
N PHE A 104 -1.91 -4.48 6.58
CA PHE A 104 -2.52 -3.83 5.44
C PHE A 104 -1.65 -3.96 4.17
N GLY A 105 -0.32 -3.95 4.31
CA GLY A 105 0.61 -4.11 3.18
C GLY A 105 0.47 -5.46 2.49
N LEU A 106 0.33 -6.57 3.24
CA LEU A 106 0.09 -7.89 2.65
C LEU A 106 -1.23 -7.96 1.88
N PHE A 107 -2.28 -7.36 2.43
CA PHE A 107 -3.56 -7.27 1.75
C PHE A 107 -3.47 -6.39 0.50
N ALA A 108 -2.83 -5.21 0.60
CA ALA A 108 -2.64 -4.31 -0.53
C ALA A 108 -1.91 -5.00 -1.69
N GLU A 109 -0.84 -5.77 -1.40
CA GLU A 109 -0.14 -6.57 -2.40
C GLU A 109 -1.06 -7.60 -3.06
N GLN A 110 -1.90 -8.27 -2.28
CA GLN A 110 -2.85 -9.28 -2.78
C GLN A 110 -3.85 -8.71 -3.79
N ILE A 111 -4.33 -7.50 -3.57
CA ILE A 111 -5.27 -6.80 -4.47
C ILE A 111 -4.57 -5.91 -5.50
N GLY A 112 -3.22 -5.92 -5.56
CA GLY A 112 -2.43 -5.16 -6.53
C GLY A 112 -2.28 -3.68 -6.27
N VAL A 113 -2.55 -3.23 -5.04
CA VAL A 113 -2.31 -1.84 -4.62
C VAL A 113 -0.85 -1.69 -4.21
N GLY A 114 -0.12 -0.83 -4.91
CA GLY A 114 1.23 -0.42 -4.55
C GLY A 114 1.21 0.67 -3.48
N LEU A 115 2.07 0.54 -2.46
CA LEU A 115 2.21 1.51 -1.37
C LEU A 115 3.67 1.92 -1.21
N ALA A 116 3.91 3.23 -1.12
CA ALA A 116 5.17 3.81 -0.67
C ALA A 116 4.86 5.06 0.16
N ASP A 117 5.85 5.59 0.89
CA ASP A 117 5.65 6.82 1.66
C ASP A 117 5.18 7.97 0.76
N GLY A 118 3.98 8.49 1.03
CA GLY A 118 3.36 9.56 0.27
C GLY A 118 2.93 9.18 -1.16
N THR A 119 2.88 7.88 -1.50
CA THR A 119 2.47 7.43 -2.83
C THR A 119 1.61 6.17 -2.73
N MET A 120 0.55 6.10 -3.54
CA MET A 120 -0.21 4.89 -3.77
C MET A 120 -0.40 4.66 -5.27
N ALA A 121 -0.36 3.40 -5.69
CA ALA A 121 -0.64 2.97 -7.06
C ALA A 121 -1.80 1.97 -7.03
N VAL A 122 -2.91 2.30 -7.68
CA VAL A 122 -4.18 1.59 -7.55
C VAL A 122 -4.54 0.94 -8.88
N PRO A 123 -4.89 -0.37 -8.90
CA PRO A 123 -5.42 -1.00 -10.10
C PRO A 123 -6.82 -0.44 -10.41
N PRO A 124 -7.32 -0.61 -11.65
CA PRO A 124 -8.71 -0.28 -11.93
C PRO A 124 -9.65 -1.10 -11.03
N PRO A 125 -10.83 -0.58 -10.69
CA PRO A 125 -11.86 -1.31 -9.95
C PRO A 125 -12.13 -2.68 -10.57
N TRP A 126 -12.50 -3.64 -9.73
CA TRP A 126 -12.88 -4.97 -10.19
C TRP A 126 -14.12 -4.88 -11.09
N GLU A 127 -13.98 -5.43 -12.28
CA GLU A 127 -15.14 -5.69 -13.17
C GLU A 127 -15.42 -7.19 -13.16
N GLU A 128 -16.69 -7.57 -13.05
CA GLU A 128 -17.04 -8.98 -13.18
C GLU A 128 -16.49 -9.54 -14.49
N PRO A 129 -15.83 -10.71 -14.45
CA PRO A 129 -15.26 -11.28 -15.66
C PRO A 129 -16.39 -11.56 -16.67
N ASP A 130 -16.27 -10.99 -17.84
CA ASP A 130 -17.09 -11.38 -18.98
C ASP A 130 -16.70 -12.80 -19.39
N PHE A 131 -17.55 -13.78 -19.07
CA PHE A 131 -17.30 -15.19 -19.37
C PHE A 131 -17.17 -15.48 -20.87
N ASP A 132 -17.62 -14.59 -21.73
CA ASP A 132 -17.44 -14.67 -23.18
C ASP A 132 -16.09 -14.09 -23.65
N ARG A 133 -15.34 -13.44 -22.75
CA ARG A 133 -14.02 -12.88 -23.00
C ARG A 133 -12.96 -13.77 -22.35
N PRO A 134 -11.89 -14.16 -23.06
CA PRO A 134 -10.81 -14.91 -22.42
C PRO A 134 -10.23 -14.08 -21.26
N PRO A 135 -9.88 -14.72 -20.13
CA PRO A 135 -9.32 -14.01 -18.99
C PRO A 135 -8.09 -13.22 -19.44
N GLU A 136 -8.17 -11.90 -19.32
CA GLU A 136 -6.99 -11.06 -19.51
C GLU A 136 -6.05 -11.41 -18.34
N THR A 137 -4.86 -11.88 -18.67
CA THR A 137 -3.84 -12.12 -17.67
C THR A 137 -3.56 -10.79 -16.97
N THR A 138 -3.64 -10.76 -15.65
CA THR A 138 -3.37 -9.60 -14.78
C THR A 138 -1.95 -9.02 -14.93
N THR A 139 -1.10 -9.63 -15.74
CA THR A 139 0.18 -9.10 -16.15
C THR A 139 -0.01 -7.86 -17.03
N GLY A 140 0.08 -6.69 -16.42
CA GLY A 140 0.02 -5.40 -17.12
C GLY A 140 -1.20 -4.55 -16.82
N LEU A 141 -1.84 -4.72 -15.65
CA LEU A 141 -2.83 -3.76 -15.17
C LEU A 141 -2.21 -2.35 -15.18
N ALA A 142 -2.89 -1.42 -15.83
CA ALA A 142 -2.48 -0.03 -15.82
C ALA A 142 -2.84 0.56 -14.45
N LEU A 143 -1.85 0.66 -13.56
CA LEU A 143 -2.03 1.31 -12.26
C LEU A 143 -2.18 2.81 -12.45
N VAL A 144 -3.06 3.43 -11.67
CA VAL A 144 -3.13 4.87 -11.51
C VAL A 144 -2.34 5.23 -10.25
N GLU A 145 -1.31 6.04 -10.43
CA GLU A 145 -0.45 6.50 -9.32
C GLU A 145 -0.88 7.87 -8.82
N TRP A 146 -0.91 8.02 -7.51
CA TRP A 146 -1.17 9.25 -6.80
C TRP A 146 -0.04 9.52 -5.80
N SER A 147 0.53 10.73 -5.84
CA SER A 147 1.59 11.16 -4.92
C SER A 147 1.18 12.38 -4.12
N ASP A 148 1.73 12.52 -2.92
CA ASP A 148 1.54 13.71 -2.08
C ASP A 148 1.84 14.99 -2.88
N GLY A 149 0.88 15.90 -2.93
CA GLY A 149 0.95 17.13 -3.68
C GLY A 149 0.32 17.10 -5.07
N ASP A 150 -0.06 15.94 -5.59
CA ASP A 150 -0.86 15.85 -6.81
C ASP A 150 -2.22 16.53 -6.61
N SER A 151 -2.86 16.91 -7.72
CA SER A 151 -4.02 17.79 -7.67
C SER A 151 -5.33 17.03 -7.56
N CYS A 152 -6.11 17.31 -6.53
CA CYS A 152 -7.57 17.09 -6.50
C CYS A 152 -8.31 18.38 -6.91
N PRO A 153 -9.61 18.31 -7.25
CA PRO A 153 -10.40 19.49 -7.58
C PRO A 153 -10.42 20.58 -6.48
N SER A 154 -10.31 20.18 -5.21
CA SER A 154 -10.35 21.08 -4.05
C SER A 154 -8.99 21.45 -3.47
N GLY A 155 -7.89 20.98 -4.04
CA GLY A 155 -6.53 21.31 -3.60
C GLY A 155 -5.54 20.15 -3.76
N PRO A 156 -4.28 20.30 -3.33
CA PRO A 156 -3.31 19.23 -3.35
C PRO A 156 -3.74 18.09 -2.42
N GLY A 157 -3.64 16.86 -2.90
CA GLY A 157 -3.97 15.67 -2.13
C GLY A 157 -2.77 15.13 -1.34
N ARG A 158 -3.07 14.24 -0.40
CA ARG A 158 -2.11 13.44 0.36
C ARG A 158 -2.61 12.01 0.49
N VAL A 159 -1.66 11.09 0.53
CA VAL A 159 -1.93 9.67 0.79
C VAL A 159 -2.02 9.43 2.29
N ALA A 160 -3.10 8.80 2.72
CA ALA A 160 -3.31 8.41 4.12
C ALA A 160 -4.19 7.16 4.21
N LEU A 161 -4.03 6.39 5.27
CA LEU A 161 -4.95 5.32 5.63
C LEU A 161 -5.79 5.77 6.83
N PHE A 162 -7.09 5.68 6.68
CA PHE A 162 -8.07 5.97 7.72
C PHE A 162 -8.59 4.66 8.30
N VAL A 163 -8.53 4.53 9.63
CA VAL A 163 -8.88 3.29 10.32
C VAL A 163 -9.91 3.58 11.40
N TRP A 164 -11.04 2.88 11.35
CA TRP A 164 -12.08 2.92 12.38
C TRP A 164 -12.13 1.61 13.16
N PRO A 165 -12.42 1.67 14.47
CA PRO A 165 -12.63 0.47 15.28
C PRO A 165 -13.92 -0.27 14.87
N PRO A 166 -14.10 -1.54 15.29
CA PRO A 166 -15.27 -2.34 14.92
C PRO A 166 -16.62 -1.76 15.34
N ASP A 167 -16.65 -1.04 16.46
CA ASP A 167 -17.84 -0.43 17.05
C ASP A 167 -18.07 1.03 16.60
N ALA A 168 -17.35 1.47 15.55
CA ALA A 168 -17.48 2.83 15.05
C ALA A 168 -18.91 3.12 14.60
N THR A 169 -19.36 4.34 14.88
CA THR A 169 -20.59 4.96 14.38
C THR A 169 -20.24 6.00 13.33
N ASP A 170 -21.25 6.62 12.70
CA ASP A 170 -21.04 7.68 11.71
C ASP A 170 -20.28 8.90 12.28
N ASP A 171 -20.36 9.11 13.59
CA ASP A 171 -19.69 10.22 14.30
C ASP A 171 -18.31 9.84 14.85
N THR A 172 -17.83 8.61 14.62
CA THR A 172 -16.54 8.15 15.14
C THR A 172 -15.42 8.68 14.26
N GLU A 173 -14.50 9.45 14.83
CA GLU A 173 -13.31 9.90 14.14
C GLU A 173 -12.34 8.73 13.91
N PRO A 174 -11.76 8.59 12.71
CA PRO A 174 -10.77 7.55 12.42
C PRO A 174 -9.40 7.89 13.00
N GLU A 175 -8.60 6.87 13.23
CA GLU A 175 -7.14 7.02 13.26
C GLU A 175 -6.66 7.33 11.85
N VAL A 176 -5.74 8.31 11.71
CA VAL A 176 -5.19 8.72 10.40
C VAL A 176 -3.69 8.40 10.37
N ILE A 177 -3.31 7.52 9.45
CA ILE A 177 -1.96 7.01 9.30
C ILE A 177 -1.39 7.55 7.97
N THR A 178 -0.29 8.31 8.06
CA THR A 178 0.35 8.96 6.90
C THR A 178 1.77 8.48 6.63
N SER A 179 2.27 7.53 7.41
CA SER A 179 3.58 6.90 7.24
C SER A 179 3.49 5.45 7.67
N ASP A 180 4.31 4.58 7.08
CA ASP A 180 4.28 3.14 7.35
C ASP A 180 2.87 2.52 7.21
N ILE A 181 2.14 2.98 6.20
CA ILE A 181 0.77 2.51 5.92
C ILE A 181 0.75 0.99 5.77
N ALA A 182 1.73 0.43 5.06
CA ALA A 182 1.85 -1.01 4.85
C ALA A 182 2.01 -1.80 6.17
N GLY A 183 2.65 -1.22 7.18
CA GLY A 183 2.83 -1.82 8.50
C GLY A 183 1.60 -1.79 9.40
N THR A 184 0.51 -1.12 8.98
CA THR A 184 -0.75 -1.08 9.73
C THR A 184 -1.34 -2.48 9.87
N ARG A 185 -1.77 -2.85 11.08
CA ARG A 185 -2.21 -4.22 11.40
C ARG A 185 -3.72 -4.35 11.40
N PHE A 186 -4.18 -5.52 11.01
CA PHE A 186 -5.51 -5.99 11.36
C PHE A 186 -5.49 -6.44 12.82
N SER A 187 -6.06 -5.63 13.71
CA SER A 187 -5.98 -5.82 15.17
C SER A 187 -7.28 -6.25 15.82
N ALA A 188 -8.39 -6.19 15.10
CA ALA A 188 -9.70 -6.63 15.55
C ALA A 188 -10.61 -6.98 14.38
N ASP A 189 -11.46 -7.98 14.57
CA ASP A 189 -12.55 -8.29 13.64
C ASP A 189 -13.53 -7.12 13.52
N GLY A 190 -13.96 -6.79 12.31
CA GLY A 190 -14.90 -5.70 12.04
C GLY A 190 -14.29 -4.31 11.92
N GLN A 191 -12.97 -4.16 11.86
CA GLN A 191 -12.34 -2.87 11.56
C GLN A 191 -12.73 -2.35 10.17
N ARG A 192 -12.54 -1.06 9.94
CA ARG A 192 -12.85 -0.41 8.67
C ARG A 192 -11.67 0.41 8.21
N PHE A 193 -11.32 0.27 6.95
CA PHE A 193 -10.13 0.88 6.35
C PHE A 193 -10.51 1.66 5.09
N VAL A 194 -10.03 2.88 4.97
CA VAL A 194 -10.07 3.64 3.72
C VAL A 194 -8.66 4.10 3.40
N LEU A 195 -8.07 3.57 2.32
CA LEU A 195 -6.87 4.14 1.72
C LEU A 195 -7.28 5.34 0.90
N ALA A 196 -6.81 6.52 1.25
CA ALA A 196 -7.25 7.75 0.61
C ALA A 196 -6.12 8.55 -0.02
N PHE A 197 -6.41 9.14 -1.18
CA PHE A 197 -5.71 10.30 -1.71
C PHE A 197 -6.70 11.47 -1.70
N ALA A 198 -6.56 12.37 -0.74
CA ALA A 198 -7.51 13.47 -0.54
C ALA A 198 -6.81 14.75 -0.02
N PRO A 199 -7.39 15.94 -0.22
CA PRO A 199 -6.83 17.18 0.32
C PRO A 199 -6.75 17.16 1.85
N ASP A 200 -5.79 17.90 2.40
CA ASP A 200 -5.62 18.04 3.85
C ASP A 200 -6.93 18.44 4.55
N GLY A 201 -7.25 17.73 5.63
CA GLY A 201 -8.45 17.96 6.43
C GLY A 201 -9.74 17.34 5.87
N VAL A 202 -9.67 16.66 4.73
CA VAL A 202 -10.76 15.82 4.25
C VAL A 202 -10.68 14.47 4.95
N VAL A 203 -11.74 14.10 5.67
CA VAL A 203 -11.94 12.76 6.22
C VAL A 203 -12.94 12.05 5.31
N PRO A 204 -12.53 10.95 4.64
CA PRO A 204 -13.46 10.19 3.81
C PRO A 204 -14.59 9.59 4.66
N PRO A 205 -15.74 9.28 4.08
CA PRO A 205 -16.72 8.43 4.76
C PRO A 205 -16.14 7.05 5.05
N GLN A 206 -16.78 6.30 5.96
CA GLN A 206 -16.48 4.89 6.14
C GLN A 206 -16.75 4.10 4.85
N PRO A 207 -16.09 2.93 4.63
CA PRO A 207 -16.29 2.15 3.42
C PRO A 207 -17.78 1.83 3.16
N PRO A 208 -18.25 1.87 1.92
CA PRO A 208 -19.63 1.51 1.57
C PRO A 208 -20.03 0.12 2.04
N SER A 209 -19.08 -0.83 2.07
CA SER A 209 -19.24 -2.23 2.50
C SER A 209 -19.35 -2.40 4.02
N THR A 210 -19.33 -1.34 4.81
CA THR A 210 -19.43 -1.44 6.29
C THR A 210 -20.65 -2.23 6.75
N GLN A 211 -21.78 -2.12 6.05
CA GLN A 211 -23.00 -2.87 6.38
C GLN A 211 -22.88 -4.37 6.12
N GLU A 212 -21.99 -4.79 5.22
CA GLU A 212 -21.74 -6.20 4.88
C GLU A 212 -21.02 -6.94 6.02
N LEU A 213 -20.31 -6.20 6.91
CA LEU A 213 -19.67 -6.78 8.09
C LEU A 213 -20.64 -7.52 9.02
N ALA A 214 -21.93 -7.17 8.99
CA ALA A 214 -22.93 -7.86 9.79
C ALA A 214 -23.30 -9.26 9.24
N HIS A 215 -23.06 -9.49 7.96
CA HIS A 215 -23.40 -10.73 7.24
C HIS A 215 -22.40 -10.97 6.11
N PRO A 216 -21.10 -11.16 6.42
CA PRO A 216 -20.11 -11.38 5.39
C PRO A 216 -20.44 -12.67 4.62
N SER A 217 -20.35 -12.60 3.31
CA SER A 217 -20.57 -13.77 2.46
C SER A 217 -19.26 -14.52 2.29
N ASP A 218 -19.03 -15.54 3.10
CA ASP A 218 -17.94 -16.49 2.90
C ASP A 218 -18.28 -17.42 1.74
N MET A 219 -18.13 -16.91 0.54
CA MET A 219 -18.19 -17.72 -0.67
C MET A 219 -16.80 -18.27 -0.95
N GLY A 220 -16.37 -19.26 -0.15
CA GLY A 220 -15.17 -20.04 -0.35
C GLY A 220 -15.46 -21.36 -1.03
#